data_3f923f1eb3b82245e4e5656e86711696
#
_entry.id   3f923f1eb3b82245e4e5656e86711696
#
_cell.length_a   1.000
_cell.length_b   1.000
_cell.length_c   1.000
_cell.angle_alpha   90.00
_cell.angle_beta   90.00
_cell.angle_gamma   90.00
#
_symmetry.space_group_name_H-M   'P 1'
#
loop_
_entity.id
_entity.type
_entity.pdbx_description
1 polymer ?
#
loop_
_entity_poly.entity_id
_entity_poly.type
_entity_poly.pdbx_seq_one_letter_code
_entity_poly.pdbx_strand_id
1 'polypeptide(L)'
;GMRGLGRAAEAGGGGAEGSMDGRLAVVIGGGGACQGGGMGEVAGAYVAAARELAAEDNRNGIPTRAVLCLETGGVRLQEANLGLAAIADIHAAIVDLRRYTPVVGIIAGTVGCFGGMSIAAGLCSYLIVTREARLGLNGPQVIEQEAGIDEYDSRDRPFIWSMTGGETRAASGLADALVSDGQKAVKQAMLDALAKGVPAVHRSENYSWYLPRLAQFDTRQQADPQQITRLFSKEDRS
;
A
#
# COMPACT_ATOMS: atom_id res chain seq x y z
N GLY A 1 -23.36 11.08 3.04
CA GLY A 1 -22.77 11.26 4.37
C GLY A 1 -22.08 9.98 4.80
N MET A 2 -20.83 10.06 5.25
CA MET A 2 -20.09 8.93 5.82
C MET A 2 -20.59 8.67 7.25
N ARG A 3 -20.90 7.42 7.57
CA ARG A 3 -21.09 6.96 8.95
C ARG A 3 -19.76 6.37 9.41
N GLY A 4 -19.27 6.79 10.59
CA GLY A 4 -18.02 6.22 11.14
C GLY A 4 -18.25 4.78 11.60
N LEU A 5 -17.51 3.85 11.03
CA LEU A 5 -17.34 2.50 11.54
C LEU A 5 -16.38 2.55 12.72
N GLY A 6 -16.78 3.06 13.88
CA GLY A 6 -15.96 3.09 15.08
C GLY A 6 -14.52 3.59 14.92
N ARG A 7 -13.98 4.28 15.88
CA ARG A 7 -12.55 4.58 16.00
C ARG A 7 -11.93 3.55 16.94
N ALA A 8 -11.03 2.72 16.44
CA ALA A 8 -10.02 2.11 17.30
C ALA A 8 -8.97 3.20 17.61
N ALA A 9 -9.38 4.25 18.31
CA ALA A 9 -8.55 5.45 18.53
C ALA A 9 -7.24 5.10 19.26
N GLU A 10 -7.25 4.09 20.10
CA GLU A 10 -6.06 3.59 20.82
C GLU A 10 -5.19 2.67 19.93
N ALA A 11 -5.71 2.17 18.82
CA ALA A 11 -5.00 1.26 17.93
C ALA A 11 -4.47 1.95 16.66
N GLY A 12 -4.67 3.27 16.50
CA GLY A 12 -4.15 4.04 15.37
C GLY A 12 -4.84 3.79 14.02
N GLY A 13 -5.91 3.01 14.00
CA GLY A 13 -6.69 2.70 12.80
C GLY A 13 -8.07 3.36 12.83
N GLY A 14 -8.58 3.77 11.69
CA GLY A 14 -9.93 4.28 11.52
C GLY A 14 -10.55 3.81 10.21
N GLY A 15 -11.86 3.63 10.21
CA GLY A 15 -12.61 3.32 9.00
C GLY A 15 -13.87 4.16 8.94
N ALA A 16 -14.34 4.39 7.74
CA ALA A 16 -15.61 5.02 7.48
C ALA A 16 -16.35 4.28 6.38
N GLU A 17 -17.62 4.02 6.61
CA GLU A 17 -18.56 3.57 5.61
C GLU A 17 -19.34 4.79 5.10
N GLY A 18 -19.60 4.83 3.81
CA GLY A 18 -20.31 5.94 3.22
C GLY A 18 -20.64 5.69 1.76
N SER A 19 -21.05 6.73 1.06
CA SER A 19 -21.22 6.68 -0.38
C SER A 19 -20.15 7.50 -1.08
N MET A 20 -19.60 6.92 -2.13
CA MET A 20 -18.64 7.55 -3.02
C MET A 20 -19.19 7.45 -4.43
N ASP A 21 -19.51 8.61 -5.00
CA ASP A 21 -20.13 8.68 -6.32
C ASP A 21 -21.40 7.80 -6.43
N GLY A 22 -22.26 7.89 -5.41
CA GLY A 22 -23.53 7.16 -5.34
C GLY A 22 -23.45 5.66 -5.05
N ARG A 23 -22.25 5.11 -4.83
CA ARG A 23 -22.03 3.70 -4.47
C ARG A 23 -21.49 3.59 -3.05
N LEU A 24 -21.84 2.53 -2.36
CA LEU A 24 -21.27 2.23 -1.04
C LEU A 24 -19.75 2.12 -1.13
N ALA A 25 -19.08 2.62 -0.13
CA ALA A 25 -17.63 2.56 -0.04
C ALA A 25 -17.18 2.41 1.40
N VAL A 26 -16.20 1.56 1.62
CA VAL A 26 -15.47 1.42 2.88
C VAL A 26 -14.10 2.05 2.68
N VAL A 27 -13.80 3.08 3.48
CA VAL A 27 -12.50 3.75 3.51
C VAL A 27 -11.83 3.42 4.83
N ILE A 28 -10.65 2.84 4.78
CA ILE A 28 -9.90 2.41 5.94
C ILE A 28 -8.52 3.05 5.90
N GLY A 29 -8.09 3.62 7.02
CA GLY A 29 -6.80 4.26 7.12
C GLY A 29 -6.13 4.00 8.46
N GLY A 30 -4.80 3.84 8.45
CA GLY A 30 -3.96 3.92 9.63
C GLY A 30 -3.44 5.36 9.79
N GLY A 31 -3.38 5.85 11.01
CA GLY A 31 -2.79 7.17 11.30
C GLY A 31 -1.35 7.03 11.74
N GLY A 32 -0.41 7.66 11.02
CA GLY A 32 1.01 7.69 11.37
C GLY A 32 1.30 8.27 12.76
N ALA A 33 0.36 9.04 13.31
CA ALA A 33 0.48 9.65 14.64
C ALA A 33 0.48 8.64 15.81
N CYS A 34 -0.09 7.44 15.62
CA CYS A 34 -0.07 6.39 16.64
C CYS A 34 1.04 5.38 16.32
N GLN A 35 2.12 5.41 17.07
CA GLN A 35 3.28 4.50 16.94
C GLN A 35 3.76 4.33 15.49
N GLY A 36 3.84 5.44 14.73
CA GLY A 36 4.26 5.41 13.32
C GLY A 36 3.33 4.59 12.41
N GLY A 37 2.06 4.46 12.78
CA GLY A 37 1.08 3.65 12.02
C GLY A 37 1.30 2.14 12.17
N GLY A 38 1.99 1.69 13.22
CA GLY A 38 2.26 0.28 13.46
C GLY A 38 0.98 -0.56 13.56
N MET A 39 0.94 -1.65 12.80
CA MET A 39 -0.20 -2.56 12.74
C MET A 39 -0.11 -3.60 13.86
N GLY A 40 -1.09 -3.61 14.75
CA GLY A 40 -1.27 -4.60 15.81
C GLY A 40 -2.50 -5.47 15.57
N GLU A 41 -2.78 -6.37 16.51
CA GLU A 41 -3.90 -7.31 16.44
C GLU A 41 -5.23 -6.59 16.26
N VAL A 42 -5.57 -5.66 17.13
CA VAL A 42 -6.87 -4.96 17.12
C VAL A 42 -7.05 -4.12 15.85
N ALA A 43 -6.03 -3.34 15.50
CA ALA A 43 -6.08 -2.52 14.29
C ALA A 43 -6.18 -3.40 13.03
N GLY A 44 -5.41 -4.49 13.00
CA GLY A 44 -5.42 -5.43 11.90
C GLY A 44 -6.74 -6.18 11.76
N ALA A 45 -7.30 -6.69 12.85
CA ALA A 45 -8.60 -7.35 12.85
C ALA A 45 -9.71 -6.41 12.37
N TYR A 46 -9.69 -5.14 12.81
CA TYR A 46 -10.63 -4.13 12.34
C TYR A 46 -10.52 -3.89 10.83
N VAL A 47 -9.29 -3.78 10.34
CA VAL A 47 -9.00 -3.58 8.91
C VAL A 47 -9.43 -4.80 8.07
N ALA A 48 -9.22 -6.02 8.55
CA ALA A 48 -9.65 -7.26 7.90
C ALA A 48 -11.17 -7.35 7.88
N ALA A 49 -11.83 -7.19 9.04
CA ALA A 49 -13.29 -7.30 9.16
C ALA A 49 -14.04 -6.31 8.25
N ALA A 50 -13.58 -5.08 8.14
CA ALA A 50 -14.22 -4.10 7.27
C ALA A 50 -14.15 -4.50 5.78
N ARG A 51 -13.10 -5.22 5.35
CA ARG A 51 -13.01 -5.75 3.98
C ARG A 51 -13.82 -7.01 3.78
N GLU A 52 -13.90 -7.86 4.79
CA GLU A 52 -14.77 -9.05 4.76
C GLU A 52 -16.22 -8.64 4.60
N LEU A 53 -16.68 -7.62 5.33
CA LEU A 53 -18.01 -7.05 5.16
C LEU A 53 -18.23 -6.51 3.74
N ALA A 54 -17.27 -5.77 3.18
CA ALA A 54 -17.37 -5.30 1.79
C ALA A 54 -17.39 -6.46 0.77
N ALA A 55 -16.68 -7.56 1.02
CA ALA A 55 -16.72 -8.75 0.19
C ALA A 55 -18.07 -9.47 0.29
N GLU A 56 -18.64 -9.55 1.49
CA GLU A 56 -19.97 -10.12 1.72
C GLU A 56 -21.05 -9.29 1.02
N ASP A 57 -21.01 -7.96 1.12
CA ASP A 57 -21.90 -7.08 0.37
C ASP A 57 -21.86 -7.39 -1.12
N ASN A 58 -20.66 -7.47 -1.71
CA ASN A 58 -20.50 -7.76 -3.14
C ASN A 58 -21.02 -9.16 -3.52
N ARG A 59 -20.82 -10.18 -2.67
CA ARG A 59 -21.40 -11.52 -2.86
C ARG A 59 -22.93 -11.49 -2.86
N ASN A 60 -23.52 -10.61 -2.05
CA ASN A 60 -24.97 -10.42 -1.93
C ASN A 60 -25.52 -9.44 -2.99
N GLY A 61 -24.71 -9.02 -3.97
CA GLY A 61 -25.14 -8.13 -5.05
C GLY A 61 -25.18 -6.63 -4.67
N ILE A 62 -24.64 -6.27 -3.51
CA ILE A 62 -24.50 -4.88 -3.06
C ILE A 62 -23.10 -4.39 -3.47
N PRO A 63 -22.96 -3.51 -4.49
CA PRO A 63 -21.66 -3.09 -4.98
C PRO A 63 -20.96 -2.12 -3.99
N THR A 64 -20.13 -2.68 -3.11
CA THR A 64 -19.36 -1.93 -2.10
C THR A 64 -17.91 -1.79 -2.54
N ARG A 65 -17.42 -0.57 -2.65
CA ARG A 65 -16.04 -0.21 -3.02
C ARG A 65 -15.12 -0.23 -1.80
N ALA A 66 -13.83 -0.46 -2.01
CA ALA A 66 -12.83 -0.43 -0.93
C ALA A 66 -11.65 0.47 -1.27
N VAL A 67 -11.31 1.34 -0.33
CA VAL A 67 -10.15 2.24 -0.41
C VAL A 67 -9.34 2.11 0.88
N LEU A 68 -8.03 1.95 0.72
CA LEU A 68 -7.08 1.85 1.81
C LEU A 68 -6.15 3.05 1.79
N CYS A 69 -6.15 3.82 2.85
CA CYS A 69 -5.12 4.83 3.10
C CYS A 69 -4.01 4.18 3.91
N LEU A 70 -2.87 3.95 3.28
CA LEU A 70 -1.77 3.17 3.81
C LEU A 70 -0.64 4.10 4.26
N GLU A 71 -0.60 4.39 5.55
CA GLU A 71 0.50 5.13 6.17
C GLU A 71 0.94 4.38 7.43
N THR A 72 1.97 3.52 7.29
CA THR A 72 2.34 2.55 8.33
C THR A 72 3.81 2.15 8.27
N GLY A 73 4.44 2.14 9.44
CA GLY A 73 5.81 1.63 9.61
C GLY A 73 5.93 0.11 9.56
N GLY A 74 4.81 -0.62 9.46
CA GLY A 74 4.78 -2.08 9.46
C GLY A 74 4.11 -2.70 10.68
N VAL A 75 4.52 -3.90 11.07
CA VAL A 75 3.99 -4.61 12.24
C VAL A 75 4.40 -3.90 13.54
N ARG A 76 3.51 -3.90 14.52
CA ARG A 76 3.83 -3.45 15.88
C ARG A 76 4.63 -4.54 16.59
N LEU A 77 5.92 -4.29 16.81
CA LEU A 77 6.86 -5.27 17.35
C LEU A 77 6.47 -5.74 18.77
N GLN A 78 5.83 -4.89 19.55
CA GLN A 78 5.39 -5.21 20.92
C GLN A 78 4.32 -6.31 20.97
N GLU A 79 3.58 -6.51 19.89
CA GLU A 79 2.54 -7.53 19.78
C GLU A 79 3.02 -8.79 19.06
N ALA A 80 4.27 -8.82 18.60
CA ALA A 80 4.95 -9.97 17.99
C ALA A 80 4.06 -10.70 16.96
N ASN A 81 3.83 -12.01 17.16
CA ASN A 81 3.09 -12.83 16.22
C ASN A 81 1.61 -12.45 16.04
N LEU A 82 0.99 -11.78 17.01
CA LEU A 82 -0.39 -11.32 16.89
C LEU A 82 -0.52 -10.25 15.80
N GLY A 83 0.43 -9.31 15.75
CA GLY A 83 0.47 -8.32 14.69
C GLY A 83 0.74 -8.94 13.30
N LEU A 84 1.60 -9.96 13.23
CA LEU A 84 1.86 -10.68 11.97
C LEU A 84 0.64 -11.46 11.48
N ALA A 85 -0.07 -12.14 12.39
CA ALA A 85 -1.31 -12.84 12.07
C ALA A 85 -2.38 -11.88 11.53
N ALA A 86 -2.57 -10.74 12.19
CA ALA A 86 -3.51 -9.71 11.74
C ALA A 86 -3.17 -9.15 10.34
N ILE A 87 -1.88 -9.00 10.01
CA ILE A 87 -1.45 -8.61 8.66
C ILE A 87 -1.78 -9.70 7.64
N ALA A 88 -1.61 -10.99 7.98
CA ALA A 88 -1.99 -12.08 7.11
C ALA A 88 -3.49 -12.09 6.81
N ASP A 89 -4.33 -11.83 7.81
CA ASP A 89 -5.79 -11.68 7.63
C ASP A 89 -6.13 -10.51 6.71
N ILE A 90 -5.41 -9.38 6.83
CA ILE A 90 -5.55 -8.24 5.91
C ILE A 90 -5.22 -8.66 4.47
N HIS A 91 -4.14 -9.41 4.26
CA HIS A 91 -3.75 -9.89 2.93
C HIS A 91 -4.83 -10.79 2.34
N ALA A 92 -5.33 -11.75 3.11
CA ALA A 92 -6.38 -12.67 2.68
C ALA A 92 -7.67 -11.90 2.31
N ALA A 93 -8.08 -10.96 3.15
CA ALA A 93 -9.26 -10.15 2.91
C ALA A 93 -9.15 -9.25 1.66
N ILE A 94 -7.97 -8.68 1.37
CA ILE A 94 -7.74 -7.92 0.12
C ILE A 94 -7.86 -8.86 -1.09
N VAL A 95 -7.24 -10.03 -1.05
CA VAL A 95 -7.24 -10.99 -2.17
C VAL A 95 -8.64 -11.51 -2.45
N ASP A 96 -9.44 -11.74 -1.43
CA ASP A 96 -10.84 -12.13 -1.62
C ASP A 96 -11.67 -10.98 -2.21
N LEU A 97 -11.62 -9.79 -1.61
CA LEU A 97 -12.43 -8.64 -2.03
C LEU A 97 -12.13 -8.18 -3.47
N ARG A 98 -10.85 -8.15 -3.86
CA ARG A 98 -10.44 -7.68 -5.19
C ARG A 98 -10.96 -8.52 -6.36
N ARG A 99 -11.56 -9.68 -6.09
CA ARG A 99 -12.24 -10.52 -7.08
C ARG A 99 -13.58 -9.94 -7.51
N TYR A 100 -14.18 -9.12 -6.68
CA TYR A 100 -15.54 -8.58 -6.87
C TYR A 100 -15.53 -7.09 -7.23
N THR A 101 -14.62 -6.34 -6.63
CA THR A 101 -14.52 -4.88 -6.76
C THR A 101 -13.05 -4.45 -6.76
N PRO A 102 -12.65 -3.38 -7.48
CA PRO A 102 -11.29 -2.90 -7.38
C PRO A 102 -10.99 -2.39 -5.95
N VAL A 103 -9.89 -2.86 -5.39
CA VAL A 103 -9.35 -2.37 -4.12
C VAL A 103 -8.27 -1.34 -4.44
N VAL A 104 -8.47 -0.10 -4.00
CA VAL A 104 -7.54 1.00 -4.26
C VAL A 104 -6.72 1.30 -3.01
N GLY A 105 -5.39 1.17 -3.12
CA GLY A 105 -4.44 1.61 -2.11
C GLY A 105 -3.97 3.04 -2.38
N ILE A 106 -3.82 3.84 -1.34
CA ILE A 106 -3.32 5.21 -1.41
C ILE A 106 -2.20 5.36 -0.38
N ILE A 107 -1.03 5.80 -0.82
CA ILE A 107 0.09 6.17 0.05
C ILE A 107 0.39 7.64 -0.21
N ALA A 108 0.04 8.51 0.73
CA ALA A 108 0.16 9.95 0.58
C ALA A 108 0.97 10.62 1.68
N GLY A 109 1.21 9.94 2.79
CA GLY A 109 1.92 10.49 3.94
C GLY A 109 3.42 10.28 3.89
N THR A 110 4.14 11.06 4.70
CA THR A 110 5.61 11.02 4.82
C THR A 110 6.12 9.82 5.62
N VAL A 111 5.28 9.15 6.40
CA VAL A 111 5.65 7.90 7.07
C VAL A 111 5.91 6.82 6.03
N GLY A 112 5.09 6.76 4.99
CA GLY A 112 5.18 5.74 3.95
C GLY A 112 4.47 4.44 4.33
N CYS A 113 4.73 3.38 3.56
CA CYS A 113 4.14 2.06 3.76
C CYS A 113 5.23 0.99 3.73
N PHE A 114 5.43 0.33 4.88
CA PHE A 114 6.54 -0.62 5.08
C PHE A 114 6.05 -1.93 5.69
N GLY A 115 6.97 -2.91 5.78
CA GLY A 115 6.71 -4.23 6.36
C GLY A 115 5.64 -5.01 5.61
N GLY A 116 4.88 -5.83 6.32
CA GLY A 116 3.78 -6.60 5.76
C GLY A 116 2.69 -5.75 5.11
N MET A 117 2.52 -4.50 5.54
CA MET A 117 1.56 -3.59 4.93
C MET A 117 2.01 -3.08 3.55
N SER A 118 3.31 -3.10 3.23
CA SER A 118 3.78 -2.85 1.87
C SER A 118 3.38 -3.98 0.91
N ILE A 119 3.32 -5.21 1.42
CA ILE A 119 2.77 -6.35 0.69
C ILE A 119 1.26 -6.15 0.47
N ALA A 120 0.52 -5.72 1.50
CA ALA A 120 -0.90 -5.36 1.37
C ALA A 120 -1.13 -4.30 0.28
N ALA A 121 -0.26 -3.28 0.20
CA ALA A 121 -0.28 -2.29 -0.88
C ALA A 121 -0.07 -2.95 -2.26
N GLY A 122 0.88 -3.86 -2.37
CA GLY A 122 1.15 -4.64 -3.59
C GLY A 122 -0.01 -5.54 -4.01
N LEU A 123 -0.84 -6.00 -3.07
CA LEU A 123 -2.02 -6.81 -3.32
C LEU A 123 -3.23 -6.00 -3.80
N CYS A 124 -3.26 -4.68 -3.60
CA CYS A 124 -4.33 -3.83 -4.11
C CYS A 124 -4.42 -3.88 -5.63
N SER A 125 -5.63 -3.73 -6.15
CA SER A 125 -5.89 -3.67 -7.60
C SER A 125 -5.17 -2.50 -8.25
N TYR A 126 -5.21 -1.34 -7.58
CA TYR A 126 -4.52 -0.13 -7.99
C TYR A 126 -3.84 0.52 -6.80
N LEU A 127 -2.66 1.10 -7.03
CA LEU A 127 -1.89 1.81 -6.03
C LEU A 127 -1.59 3.24 -6.50
N ILE A 128 -2.04 4.20 -5.72
CA ILE A 128 -1.84 5.63 -5.95
C ILE A 128 -0.82 6.13 -4.94
N VAL A 129 0.18 6.84 -5.40
CA VAL A 129 1.22 7.43 -4.54
C VAL A 129 1.35 8.93 -4.80
N THR A 130 1.70 9.68 -3.76
CA THR A 130 2.17 11.05 -3.91
C THR A 130 3.70 11.09 -4.01
N ARG A 131 4.26 12.23 -4.38
CA ARG A 131 5.71 12.43 -4.42
C ARG A 131 6.36 12.16 -3.06
N GLU A 132 5.71 12.56 -1.98
CA GLU A 132 6.18 12.43 -0.61
C GLU A 132 6.09 10.99 -0.05
N ALA A 133 5.30 10.14 -0.71
CA ALA A 133 5.11 8.76 -0.30
C ALA A 133 6.39 7.94 -0.43
N ARG A 134 6.52 6.95 0.46
CA ARG A 134 7.57 5.93 0.38
C ARG A 134 6.94 4.56 0.45
N LEU A 135 7.49 3.62 -0.31
CA LEU A 135 7.03 2.24 -0.33
C LEU A 135 8.23 1.29 -0.36
N GLY A 136 8.35 0.44 0.62
CA GLY A 136 9.40 -0.56 0.71
C GLY A 136 9.05 -1.67 1.70
N LEU A 137 9.76 -2.80 1.64
CA LEU A 137 9.56 -3.87 2.62
C LEU A 137 10.19 -3.47 3.96
N ASN A 138 11.44 -3.03 3.97
CA ASN A 138 12.11 -2.57 5.16
C ASN A 138 12.15 -1.04 5.23
N GLY A 139 11.95 -0.49 6.42
CA GLY A 139 12.16 0.93 6.68
C GLY A 139 13.66 1.27 6.59
N PRO A 140 14.01 2.55 6.30
CA PRO A 140 15.40 2.96 6.13
C PRO A 140 16.31 2.61 7.32
N GLN A 141 15.83 2.79 8.53
CA GLN A 141 16.59 2.49 9.75
C GLN A 141 16.89 0.98 9.91
N VAL A 142 15.96 0.12 9.47
CA VAL A 142 16.17 -1.33 9.50
C VAL A 142 17.26 -1.71 8.49
N ILE A 143 17.25 -1.10 7.30
CA ILE A 143 18.27 -1.36 6.27
C ILE A 143 19.63 -0.89 6.76
N GLU A 144 19.72 0.32 7.34
CA GLU A 144 20.98 0.82 7.92
C GLU A 144 21.53 -0.09 9.02
N GLN A 145 20.65 -0.62 9.87
CA GLN A 145 21.04 -1.54 10.94
C GLN A 145 21.64 -2.85 10.42
N GLU A 146 21.14 -3.34 9.28
CA GLU A 146 21.59 -4.58 8.66
C GLU A 146 22.83 -4.38 7.78
N ALA A 147 22.86 -3.34 6.96
CA ALA A 147 23.89 -3.09 5.97
C ALA A 147 25.07 -2.23 6.51
N GLY A 148 24.80 -1.39 7.50
CA GLY A 148 25.71 -0.39 8.01
C GLY A 148 25.53 1.00 7.38
N ILE A 149 25.91 2.02 8.13
CA ILE A 149 25.71 3.42 7.75
C ILE A 149 26.50 3.82 6.48
N ASP A 150 27.65 3.19 6.25
CA ASP A 150 28.48 3.47 5.08
C ASP A 150 27.83 2.98 3.77
N GLU A 151 26.99 1.96 3.85
CA GLU A 151 26.23 1.43 2.71
C GLU A 151 24.86 2.09 2.59
N TYR A 152 24.19 2.36 3.71
CA TYR A 152 22.83 2.91 3.72
C TYR A 152 22.63 3.85 4.91
N ASP A 153 22.75 5.17 4.69
CA ASP A 153 22.46 6.17 5.72
C ASP A 153 20.96 6.49 5.74
N SER A 154 20.28 6.08 6.79
CA SER A 154 18.85 6.34 6.98
C SER A 154 18.48 7.82 7.15
N ARG A 155 19.47 8.71 7.29
CA ARG A 155 19.30 10.17 7.37
C ARG A 155 19.48 10.85 6.02
N ASP A 156 20.07 10.16 5.02
CA ASP A 156 20.19 10.67 3.66
C ASP A 156 18.81 10.62 2.96
N ARG A 157 18.01 11.63 3.23
CA ARG A 157 16.66 11.74 2.68
C ARG A 157 16.62 11.73 1.14
N PRO A 158 17.45 12.48 0.41
CA PRO A 158 17.50 12.42 -1.05
C PRO A 158 17.70 11.00 -1.57
N PHE A 159 18.68 10.27 -1.01
CA PHE A 159 18.96 8.90 -1.40
C PHE A 159 17.75 7.97 -1.10
N ILE A 160 17.19 8.04 0.11
CA ILE A 160 16.04 7.21 0.51
C ILE A 160 14.86 7.43 -0.43
N TRP A 161 14.51 8.69 -0.75
CA TRP A 161 13.41 8.98 -1.67
C TRP A 161 13.72 8.56 -3.11
N SER A 162 14.98 8.64 -3.55
CA SER A 162 15.37 8.11 -4.86
C SER A 162 15.16 6.60 -4.98
N MET A 163 15.30 5.86 -3.88
CA MET A 163 15.14 4.40 -3.83
C MET A 163 13.70 3.96 -3.59
N THR A 164 12.98 4.60 -2.68
CA THR A 164 11.68 4.12 -2.19
C THR A 164 10.55 5.12 -2.41
N GLY A 165 10.84 6.29 -2.96
CA GLY A 165 9.89 7.38 -3.14
C GLY A 165 8.83 7.10 -4.21
N GLY A 166 7.74 7.86 -4.14
CA GLY A 166 6.60 7.70 -5.03
C GLY A 166 6.95 7.84 -6.51
N GLU A 167 7.88 8.73 -6.87
CA GLU A 167 8.34 8.90 -8.26
C GLU A 167 8.99 7.62 -8.79
N THR A 168 9.93 7.05 -8.04
CA THR A 168 10.61 5.80 -8.40
C THR A 168 9.64 4.63 -8.48
N ARG A 169 8.69 4.55 -7.54
CA ARG A 169 7.68 3.48 -7.53
C ARG A 169 6.71 3.57 -8.70
N ALA A 170 6.33 4.77 -9.11
CA ALA A 170 5.51 4.97 -10.29
C ALA A 170 6.30 4.69 -11.58
N ALA A 171 7.55 5.17 -11.68
CA ALA A 171 8.42 4.94 -12.82
C ALA A 171 8.73 3.45 -13.03
N SER A 172 8.98 2.70 -11.95
CA SER A 172 9.20 1.25 -11.98
C SER A 172 7.91 0.42 -12.14
N GLY A 173 6.75 1.06 -12.20
CA GLY A 173 5.46 0.38 -12.38
C GLY A 173 4.95 -0.37 -11.15
N LEU A 174 5.57 -0.18 -9.99
CA LEU A 174 5.06 -0.69 -8.72
C LEU A 174 3.89 0.14 -8.18
N ALA A 175 3.76 1.41 -8.59
CA ALA A 175 2.55 2.19 -8.39
C ALA A 175 1.89 2.51 -9.74
N ASP A 176 0.56 2.62 -9.74
CA ASP A 176 -0.23 2.81 -10.96
C ASP A 176 -0.40 4.30 -11.30
N ALA A 177 -0.37 5.16 -10.28
CA ALA A 177 -0.47 6.60 -10.45
C ALA A 177 0.41 7.36 -9.45
N LEU A 178 1.11 8.37 -9.96
CA LEU A 178 1.77 9.41 -9.19
C LEU A 178 0.94 10.67 -9.29
N VAL A 179 0.55 11.23 -8.15
CA VAL A 179 -0.26 12.45 -8.09
C VAL A 179 0.39 13.52 -7.22
N SER A 180 0.04 14.77 -7.45
CA SER A 180 0.45 15.86 -6.56
C SER A 180 -0.18 15.68 -5.18
N ASP A 181 0.55 16.11 -4.15
CA ASP A 181 0.03 16.12 -2.79
C ASP A 181 -1.12 17.12 -2.68
N GLY A 182 -2.31 16.59 -2.53
CA GLY A 182 -3.52 17.39 -2.43
C GLY A 182 -4.79 16.55 -2.54
N GLN A 183 -5.74 16.85 -1.67
CA GLN A 183 -6.99 16.11 -1.57
C GLN A 183 -7.73 15.95 -2.92
N LYS A 184 -7.72 16.99 -3.77
CA LYS A 184 -8.41 16.94 -5.06
C LYS A 184 -7.75 15.97 -6.03
N ALA A 185 -6.42 16.00 -6.14
CA ALA A 185 -5.66 15.13 -7.05
C ALA A 185 -5.78 13.67 -6.63
N VAL A 186 -5.60 13.38 -5.34
CA VAL A 186 -5.75 12.03 -4.77
C VAL A 186 -7.17 11.50 -4.98
N LYS A 187 -8.19 12.33 -4.70
CA LYS A 187 -9.60 11.95 -4.92
C LYS A 187 -9.88 11.64 -6.39
N GLN A 188 -9.41 12.46 -7.32
CA GLN A 188 -9.65 12.23 -8.74
C GLN A 188 -8.99 10.92 -9.19
N ALA A 189 -7.71 10.70 -8.87
CA ALA A 189 -7.01 9.46 -9.21
C ALA A 189 -7.67 8.21 -8.62
N MET A 190 -8.20 8.31 -7.41
CA MET A 190 -8.96 7.25 -6.77
C MET A 190 -10.25 6.94 -7.55
N LEU A 191 -11.01 7.96 -7.94
CA LEU A 191 -12.24 7.77 -8.74
C LEU A 191 -11.93 7.17 -10.11
N ASP A 192 -10.85 7.62 -10.75
CA ASP A 192 -10.39 7.10 -12.04
C ASP A 192 -9.98 5.61 -11.91
N ALA A 193 -9.27 5.25 -10.84
CA ALA A 193 -8.91 3.86 -10.56
C ALA A 193 -10.15 2.98 -10.33
N LEU A 194 -11.11 3.47 -9.54
CA LEU A 194 -12.37 2.74 -9.30
C LEU A 194 -13.21 2.59 -10.56
N ALA A 195 -13.16 3.55 -11.47
CA ALA A 195 -13.89 3.50 -12.74
C ALA A 195 -13.33 2.46 -13.72
N LYS A 196 -12.04 2.10 -13.61
CA LYS A 196 -11.41 1.04 -14.43
C LYS A 196 -11.95 -0.36 -14.14
N GLY A 197 -12.60 -0.57 -12.99
CA GLY A 197 -13.05 -1.89 -12.57
C GLY A 197 -11.92 -2.81 -12.10
N VAL A 198 -12.24 -4.09 -11.94
CA VAL A 198 -11.24 -5.10 -11.56
C VAL A 198 -10.28 -5.33 -12.72
N PRO A 199 -8.95 -5.24 -12.52
CA PRO A 199 -7.99 -5.49 -13.58
C PRO A 199 -8.01 -6.96 -14.00
N ALA A 200 -7.74 -7.23 -15.28
CA ALA A 200 -7.69 -8.60 -15.81
C ALA A 200 -6.57 -9.44 -15.14
N VAL A 201 -5.47 -8.79 -14.78
CA VAL A 201 -4.34 -9.39 -14.05
C VAL A 201 -3.90 -8.43 -12.97
N HIS A 202 -3.89 -8.88 -11.73
CA HIS A 202 -3.38 -8.07 -10.62
C HIS A 202 -1.85 -8.06 -10.61
N ARG A 203 -1.25 -7.00 -10.06
CA ARG A 203 0.21 -6.84 -9.95
C ARG A 203 0.88 -8.06 -9.33
N SER A 204 0.31 -8.62 -8.27
CA SER A 204 0.85 -9.79 -7.58
C SER A 204 0.78 -11.10 -8.38
N GLU A 205 0.01 -11.13 -9.45
CA GLU A 205 -0.10 -12.28 -10.36
C GLU A 205 0.88 -12.18 -11.53
N ASN A 206 1.44 -11.00 -11.76
CA ASN A 206 2.36 -10.72 -12.86
C ASN A 206 3.84 -10.99 -12.49
N TYR A 207 4.09 -12.01 -11.64
CA TYR A 207 5.43 -12.34 -11.16
C TYR A 207 6.36 -12.79 -12.30
N SER A 208 5.84 -13.42 -13.34
CA SER A 208 6.59 -13.84 -14.52
C SER A 208 7.23 -12.67 -15.28
N TRP A 209 6.65 -11.48 -15.18
CA TRP A 209 7.21 -10.26 -15.73
C TRP A 209 8.32 -9.67 -14.83
N TYR A 210 8.15 -9.76 -13.50
CA TYR A 210 9.11 -9.19 -12.54
C TYR A 210 10.36 -10.05 -12.34
N LEU A 211 10.22 -11.38 -12.22
CA LEU A 211 11.32 -12.28 -11.87
C LEU A 211 12.52 -12.23 -12.81
N PRO A 212 12.35 -12.28 -14.14
CA PRO A 212 13.49 -12.20 -15.06
C PRO A 212 14.22 -10.86 -15.00
N ARG A 213 13.52 -9.79 -14.67
CA ARG A 213 14.09 -8.45 -14.50
C ARG A 213 14.89 -8.34 -13.21
N LEU A 214 14.36 -8.85 -12.12
CA LEU A 214 15.07 -8.92 -10.85
C LEU A 214 16.36 -9.74 -10.96
N ALA A 215 16.36 -10.81 -11.76
CA ALA A 215 17.54 -11.65 -11.99
C ALA A 215 18.67 -10.94 -12.74
N GLN A 216 18.40 -9.81 -13.40
CA GLN A 216 19.40 -8.99 -14.06
C GLN A 216 20.12 -8.04 -13.11
N PHE A 217 19.62 -7.87 -11.90
CA PHE A 217 20.22 -7.00 -10.90
C PHE A 217 21.36 -7.72 -10.17
N ASP A 218 22.57 -7.14 -10.23
CA ASP A 218 23.72 -7.65 -9.49
C ASP A 218 23.67 -7.16 -8.04
N THR A 219 23.25 -8.04 -7.15
CA THR A 219 23.11 -7.74 -5.71
C THR A 219 24.44 -7.47 -4.98
N ARG A 220 25.60 -7.65 -5.66
CA ARG A 220 26.91 -7.29 -5.12
C ARG A 220 27.26 -5.81 -5.34
N GLN A 221 26.50 -5.12 -6.14
CA GLN A 221 26.67 -3.70 -6.42
C GLN A 221 25.65 -2.89 -5.62
N GLN A 222 26.06 -1.68 -5.25
CA GLN A 222 25.11 -0.75 -4.63
C GLN A 222 23.96 -0.45 -5.61
N ALA A 223 22.74 -0.45 -5.09
CA ALA A 223 21.56 -0.19 -5.90
C ALA A 223 21.57 1.23 -6.49
N ASP A 224 21.45 1.33 -7.80
CA ASP A 224 21.25 2.59 -8.51
C ASP A 224 19.77 2.78 -8.82
N PRO A 225 19.13 3.85 -8.33
CA PRO A 225 17.72 4.15 -8.60
C PRO A 225 17.38 4.21 -10.09
N GLN A 226 18.28 4.73 -10.91
CA GLN A 226 18.07 4.82 -12.36
C GLN A 226 18.11 3.44 -13.03
N GLN A 227 19.03 2.58 -12.59
CA GLN A 227 19.10 1.20 -13.06
C GLN A 227 17.82 0.44 -12.72
N ILE A 228 17.33 0.55 -11.48
CA ILE A 228 16.09 -0.08 -11.05
C ILE A 228 14.92 0.43 -11.90
N THR A 229 14.82 1.74 -12.09
CA THR A 229 13.76 2.34 -12.91
C THR A 229 13.78 1.80 -14.34
N ARG A 230 14.94 1.67 -14.95
CA ARG A 230 15.09 1.12 -16.31
C ARG A 230 14.64 -0.35 -16.40
N LEU A 231 15.05 -1.19 -15.44
CA LEU A 231 14.68 -2.61 -15.39
C LEU A 231 13.16 -2.84 -15.34
N PHE A 232 12.42 -1.90 -14.76
CA PHE A 232 10.98 -2.01 -14.55
C PHE A 232 10.17 -0.97 -15.33
N SER A 233 10.76 -0.30 -16.34
CA SER A 233 10.03 0.69 -17.12
C SER A 233 8.83 0.07 -17.84
N LYS A 234 7.76 0.88 -17.99
CA LYS A 234 6.51 0.42 -18.61
C LYS A 234 6.61 0.19 -20.12
N GLU A 235 7.66 0.70 -20.77
CA GLU A 235 7.86 0.60 -22.22
C GLU A 235 7.98 -0.85 -22.71
N ASP A 236 8.39 -1.77 -21.84
CA ASP A 236 8.50 -3.20 -22.12
C ASP A 236 7.27 -4.03 -21.75
N ARG A 237 6.13 -3.40 -21.47
CA ARG A 237 4.88 -4.10 -21.11
C ARG A 237 3.96 -4.44 -22.28
N SER A 238 4.42 -4.22 -23.51
CA SER A 238 3.65 -4.56 -24.74
C SER A 238 3.71 -6.03 -25.09
#